data_94f820b0a2aab73aef336fda4feba7ec
#
_entry.id   94f820b0a2aab73aef336fda4feba7ec
#
_cell.length_a   1.000
_cell.length_b   1.000
_cell.length_c   1.000
_cell.angle_alpha   90.00
_cell.angle_beta   90.00
_cell.angle_gamma   90.00
#
_symmetry.space_group_name_H-M   'P 1'
#
loop_
_entity.id
_entity.type
_entity.pdbx_description
1 polymer ?
#
loop_
_entity_poly.entity_id
_entity_poly.type
_entity_poly.pdbx_seq_one_letter_code
_entity_poly.pdbx_strand_id
1 'polypeptide(L)'
;MRLPMKRVLAVLLLLGLTACRETSRKAETVARPGSEPKMFRTVDVPMLLDTPEQRAEYVAKNYWNHFDFSDTSYVDLPEVTEQAFADYVNLLGQMHGELASQSVRITLSKAEADSAMYGYFVELFEKYLYDPNSPMRNEELYIPALEAMIASERLGEADKVRARYRLELARRNRPGTPATDFRYRLASGAWGTLY
;
A
#
# COMPACT_ATOMS: atom_id res chain seq x y z
N MET A 1 34.46 54.22 45.13
CA MET A 1 33.59 54.70 44.05
C MET A 1 32.59 53.61 43.74
N ARG A 2 31.35 53.68 44.30
CA ARG A 2 30.32 52.66 44.16
C ARG A 2 29.40 53.02 42.98
N LEU A 3 29.40 52.17 41.95
CA LEU A 3 28.45 52.32 40.82
C LEU A 3 27.03 51.96 41.33
N PRO A 4 26.00 52.70 40.93
CA PRO A 4 24.65 52.45 41.41
C PRO A 4 24.04 51.19 40.76
N MET A 5 23.64 50.29 41.63
CA MET A 5 23.05 48.96 41.35
C MET A 5 21.82 48.99 40.41
N LYS A 6 21.24 50.14 40.16
CA LYS A 6 20.07 50.31 39.25
C LYS A 6 20.36 50.22 37.75
N ARG A 7 21.63 50.34 37.33
CA ARG A 7 22.01 50.24 35.89
C ARG A 7 22.41 48.85 35.48
N VAL A 8 22.69 47.92 36.40
CA VAL A 8 23.03 46.52 36.11
C VAL A 8 21.77 45.70 35.88
N LEU A 9 20.64 46.07 36.54
CA LEU A 9 19.38 45.34 36.38
C LEU A 9 18.68 45.59 35.02
N ALA A 10 18.95 46.75 34.40
CA ALA A 10 18.35 47.09 33.10
C ALA A 10 19.02 46.38 31.91
N VAL A 11 20.30 45.97 32.02
CA VAL A 11 21.04 45.26 30.99
C VAL A 11 20.75 43.76 30.98
N LEU A 12 20.40 43.18 32.12
CA LEU A 12 20.04 41.77 32.26
C LEU A 12 18.61 41.47 31.80
N LEU A 13 17.72 42.46 31.69
CA LEU A 13 16.35 42.27 31.20
C LEU A 13 16.20 42.34 29.69
N LEU A 14 17.23 42.79 28.96
CA LEU A 14 17.23 42.89 27.49
C LEU A 14 17.84 41.66 26.76
N LEU A 15 18.41 40.71 27.48
CA LEU A 15 19.03 39.50 26.96
C LEU A 15 18.11 38.24 27.06
N GLY A 16 16.88 38.36 27.54
CA GLY A 16 15.96 37.26 27.77
C GLY A 16 14.90 37.04 26.70
N LEU A 17 14.89 37.71 25.59
CA LEU A 17 13.83 37.66 24.55
C LEU A 17 14.24 37.08 23.20
N THR A 18 15.34 36.36 23.14
CA THR A 18 15.73 35.61 21.94
C THR A 18 15.69 34.11 22.18
N ALA A 19 14.56 33.60 22.67
CA ALA A 19 14.35 32.16 22.78
C ALA A 19 13.11 31.74 21.99
N CYS A 20 13.34 30.80 21.13
CA CYS A 20 12.35 29.91 20.50
C CYS A 20 11.36 30.55 19.53
N ARG A 21 11.86 30.91 18.34
CA ARG A 21 11.07 30.76 17.14
C ARG A 21 11.36 29.35 16.60
N GLU A 22 10.64 28.37 17.10
CA GLU A 22 10.53 27.09 16.42
C GLU A 22 9.92 27.35 15.04
N THR A 23 10.77 27.50 14.06
CA THR A 23 10.40 27.37 12.67
C THR A 23 10.10 25.89 12.45
N SER A 24 8.83 25.52 12.57
CA SER A 24 8.28 24.34 11.93
C SER A 24 8.62 24.47 10.44
N ARG A 25 9.77 23.94 10.03
CA ARG A 25 10.07 23.70 8.62
C ARG A 25 9.14 22.61 8.16
N LYS A 26 7.94 23.01 7.76
CA LYS A 26 7.17 22.27 6.80
C LYS A 26 8.12 22.05 5.61
N ALA A 27 8.45 20.81 5.33
CA ALA A 27 9.22 20.47 4.15
C ALA A 27 8.42 20.95 2.95
N GLU A 28 8.69 22.15 2.46
CA GLU A 28 8.27 22.57 1.14
C GLU A 28 9.05 21.68 0.18
N THR A 29 8.35 20.73 -0.38
CA THR A 29 8.80 20.01 -1.56
C THR A 29 9.05 21.05 -2.63
N VAL A 30 10.31 21.35 -2.88
CA VAL A 30 10.73 22.28 -3.94
C VAL A 30 10.32 21.65 -5.27
N ALA A 31 9.11 22.00 -5.73
CA ALA A 31 8.66 21.68 -7.07
C ALA A 31 9.66 22.30 -8.07
N ARG A 32 10.26 21.47 -8.92
CA ARG A 32 11.09 21.95 -10.03
C ARG A 32 10.22 22.84 -10.91
N PRO A 33 10.67 24.06 -11.28
CA PRO A 33 9.90 24.93 -12.15
C PRO A 33 9.72 24.26 -13.52
N GLY A 34 8.49 23.93 -13.88
CA GLY A 34 8.15 23.46 -15.23
C GLY A 34 7.40 22.14 -15.38
N SER A 35 7.16 21.37 -14.31
CA SER A 35 6.31 20.17 -14.39
C SER A 35 4.94 20.45 -13.76
N GLU A 36 3.88 20.15 -14.49
CA GLU A 36 2.54 20.12 -13.91
C GLU A 36 2.53 19.14 -12.70
N PRO A 37 1.77 19.44 -11.63
CA PRO A 37 1.68 18.54 -10.49
C PRO A 37 1.14 17.19 -10.96
N LYS A 38 1.88 16.11 -10.64
CA LYS A 38 1.43 14.77 -10.94
C LYS A 38 0.17 14.45 -10.14
N MET A 39 -0.85 13.95 -10.82
CA MET A 39 -2.10 13.53 -10.22
C MET A 39 -2.52 12.18 -10.80
N PHE A 40 -3.08 11.34 -9.98
CA PHE A 40 -3.74 10.14 -10.46
C PHE A 40 -5.03 10.50 -11.19
N ARG A 41 -5.24 9.88 -12.36
CA ARG A 41 -6.48 10.03 -13.14
C ARG A 41 -7.13 8.68 -13.31
N THR A 42 -8.38 8.58 -12.90
CA THR A 42 -9.23 7.42 -13.17
C THR A 42 -9.61 7.37 -14.64
N VAL A 43 -10.06 6.21 -15.09
CA VAL A 43 -10.55 6.04 -16.47
C VAL A 43 -11.97 6.57 -16.63
N ASP A 44 -12.27 7.12 -17.79
CA ASP A 44 -13.62 7.49 -18.16
C ASP A 44 -14.44 6.23 -18.49
N VAL A 45 -15.58 6.09 -17.83
CA VAL A 45 -16.47 4.95 -18.01
C VAL A 45 -17.35 5.18 -19.24
N PRO A 46 -17.31 4.28 -20.25
CA PRO A 46 -18.16 4.42 -21.43
C PRO A 46 -19.64 4.49 -21.08
N MET A 47 -20.37 5.40 -21.72
CA MET A 47 -21.81 5.59 -21.49
C MET A 47 -22.66 4.36 -21.91
N LEU A 48 -22.12 3.47 -22.73
CA LEU A 48 -22.77 2.23 -23.17
C LEU A 48 -22.81 1.13 -22.10
N LEU A 49 -22.09 1.32 -20.97
CA LEU A 49 -22.11 0.38 -19.85
C LEU A 49 -23.29 0.77 -18.92
N ASP A 50 -24.39 0.03 -19.04
CA ASP A 50 -25.65 0.40 -18.42
C ASP A 50 -25.77 -0.07 -16.97
N THR A 51 -25.08 -1.17 -16.59
CA THR A 51 -25.19 -1.71 -15.22
C THR A 51 -24.04 -1.31 -14.34
N PRO A 52 -24.27 -1.16 -13.02
CA PRO A 52 -23.19 -0.88 -12.04
C PRO A 52 -22.08 -1.92 -12.10
N GLU A 53 -22.41 -3.19 -12.31
CA GLU A 53 -21.46 -4.30 -12.39
C GLU A 53 -20.53 -4.17 -13.59
N GLN A 54 -21.08 -3.88 -14.78
CA GLN A 54 -20.29 -3.64 -16.02
C GLN A 54 -19.35 -2.45 -15.85
N ARG A 55 -19.83 -1.38 -15.21
CA ARG A 55 -19.03 -0.18 -14.93
C ARG A 55 -17.91 -0.48 -13.95
N ALA A 56 -18.18 -1.21 -12.87
CA ALA A 56 -17.19 -1.62 -11.88
C ALA A 56 -16.13 -2.54 -12.51
N GLU A 57 -16.53 -3.52 -13.31
CA GLU A 57 -15.63 -4.40 -14.06
C GLU A 57 -14.72 -3.60 -14.98
N TYR A 58 -15.28 -2.67 -15.75
CA TYR A 58 -14.52 -1.81 -16.66
C TYR A 58 -13.48 -0.98 -15.90
N VAL A 59 -13.91 -0.33 -14.82
CA VAL A 59 -12.99 0.49 -14.00
C VAL A 59 -11.88 -0.37 -13.43
N ALA A 60 -12.17 -1.53 -12.85
CA ALA A 60 -11.16 -2.39 -12.24
C ALA A 60 -10.12 -2.90 -13.23
N LYS A 61 -10.54 -3.29 -14.45
CA LYS A 61 -9.63 -3.76 -15.50
C LYS A 61 -8.76 -2.64 -16.06
N ASN A 62 -9.26 -1.42 -16.06
CA ASN A 62 -8.62 -0.27 -16.71
C ASN A 62 -8.08 0.76 -15.70
N TYR A 63 -8.18 0.51 -14.39
CA TYR A 63 -7.90 1.47 -13.32
C TYR A 63 -6.57 2.22 -13.51
N TRP A 64 -5.53 1.51 -13.90
CA TRP A 64 -4.18 2.02 -14.07
C TRP A 64 -3.83 2.45 -15.51
N ASN A 65 -4.80 2.60 -16.41
CA ASN A 65 -4.49 2.91 -17.83
C ASN A 65 -3.87 4.29 -18.04
N HIS A 66 -4.15 5.24 -17.14
CA HIS A 66 -3.56 6.59 -17.20
C HIS A 66 -2.34 6.75 -16.28
N PHE A 67 -1.88 5.67 -15.64
CA PHE A 67 -0.70 5.68 -14.79
C PHE A 67 0.51 5.17 -15.58
N ASP A 68 1.57 5.97 -15.61
CA ASP A 68 2.82 5.58 -16.27
C ASP A 68 3.72 4.80 -15.31
N PHE A 69 3.71 3.48 -15.44
CA PHE A 69 4.54 2.58 -14.65
C PHE A 69 6.03 2.66 -14.98
N SER A 70 6.43 3.34 -16.06
CA SER A 70 7.84 3.58 -16.36
C SER A 70 8.41 4.82 -15.67
N ASP A 71 7.55 5.69 -15.16
CA ASP A 71 7.94 6.90 -14.44
C ASP A 71 8.15 6.61 -12.95
N THR A 72 9.37 6.23 -12.59
CA THR A 72 9.75 5.87 -11.21
C THR A 72 9.59 7.01 -10.19
N SER A 73 9.42 8.27 -10.62
CA SER A 73 9.20 9.37 -9.69
C SER A 73 7.87 9.26 -8.93
N TYR A 74 6.94 8.42 -9.39
CA TYR A 74 5.72 8.10 -8.65
C TYR A 74 5.98 7.26 -7.37
N VAL A 75 7.12 6.59 -7.26
CA VAL A 75 7.54 5.90 -6.03
C VAL A 75 7.76 6.90 -4.89
N ASP A 76 8.26 8.09 -5.21
CA ASP A 76 8.52 9.16 -4.25
C ASP A 76 7.31 10.09 -4.01
N LEU A 77 6.15 9.74 -4.56
CA LEU A 77 4.89 10.50 -4.44
C LEU A 77 3.77 9.64 -3.84
N PRO A 78 3.90 9.20 -2.57
CA PRO A 78 2.90 8.34 -1.94
C PRO A 78 1.52 8.98 -1.86
N GLU A 79 1.44 10.31 -1.75
CA GLU A 79 0.17 11.05 -1.77
C GLU A 79 -0.59 10.90 -3.10
N VAL A 80 0.07 10.49 -4.17
CA VAL A 80 -0.54 10.20 -5.48
C VAL A 80 -0.74 8.71 -5.65
N THR A 81 0.35 7.93 -5.54
CA THR A 81 0.35 6.50 -5.90
C THR A 81 -0.26 5.64 -4.83
N GLU A 82 0.09 5.87 -3.56
CA GLU A 82 -0.45 5.07 -2.46
C GLU A 82 -1.92 5.40 -2.20
N GLN A 83 -2.33 6.68 -2.34
CA GLN A 83 -3.75 7.02 -2.25
C GLN A 83 -4.55 6.34 -3.36
N ALA A 84 -4.08 6.38 -4.61
CA ALA A 84 -4.72 5.67 -5.72
C ALA A 84 -4.76 4.16 -5.48
N PHE A 85 -3.73 3.58 -4.87
CA PHE A 85 -3.69 2.16 -4.54
C PHE A 85 -4.70 1.80 -3.44
N ALA A 86 -4.86 2.63 -2.42
CA ALA A 86 -5.87 2.43 -1.37
C ALA A 86 -7.29 2.44 -1.95
N ASP A 87 -7.59 3.40 -2.83
CA ASP A 87 -8.87 3.50 -3.53
C ASP A 87 -9.11 2.27 -4.43
N TYR A 88 -8.05 1.80 -5.11
CA TYR A 88 -8.08 0.58 -5.92
C TYR A 88 -8.41 -0.67 -5.09
N VAL A 89 -7.73 -0.88 -3.97
CA VAL A 89 -8.00 -2.03 -3.07
C VAL A 89 -9.43 -1.98 -2.53
N ASN A 90 -9.92 -0.79 -2.17
CA ASN A 90 -11.29 -0.61 -1.72
C ASN A 90 -12.30 -0.99 -2.81
N LEU A 91 -12.05 -0.60 -4.07
CA LEU A 91 -12.87 -1.02 -5.21
C LEU A 91 -12.88 -2.54 -5.37
N LEU A 92 -11.70 -3.18 -5.34
CA LEU A 92 -11.58 -4.64 -5.49
C LEU A 92 -12.31 -5.41 -4.38
N GLY A 93 -12.31 -4.88 -3.15
CA GLY A 93 -13.02 -5.49 -2.01
C GLY A 93 -14.54 -5.57 -2.20
N GLN A 94 -15.10 -4.81 -3.12
CA GLN A 94 -16.53 -4.80 -3.44
C GLN A 94 -16.90 -5.65 -4.67
N MET A 95 -15.92 -6.32 -5.29
CA MET A 95 -16.10 -7.05 -6.54
C MET A 95 -16.16 -8.56 -6.34
N HIS A 96 -16.66 -9.26 -7.36
CA HIS A 96 -16.59 -10.72 -7.41
C HIS A 96 -15.14 -11.21 -7.58
N GLY A 97 -14.80 -12.30 -6.88
CA GLY A 97 -13.43 -12.76 -6.68
C GLY A 97 -12.58 -12.92 -7.95
N GLU A 98 -13.14 -13.48 -9.04
CA GLU A 98 -12.36 -13.68 -10.28
C GLU A 98 -12.02 -12.37 -10.99
N LEU A 99 -12.94 -11.40 -11.03
CA LEU A 99 -12.68 -10.08 -11.62
C LEU A 99 -11.62 -9.30 -10.83
N ALA A 100 -11.73 -9.33 -9.51
CA ALA A 100 -10.75 -8.73 -8.62
C ALA A 100 -9.37 -9.39 -8.80
N SER A 101 -9.31 -10.72 -8.86
CA SER A 101 -8.08 -11.49 -9.09
C SER A 101 -7.43 -11.14 -10.42
N GLN A 102 -8.22 -11.01 -11.49
CA GLN A 102 -7.72 -10.61 -12.81
C GLN A 102 -7.15 -9.19 -12.78
N SER A 103 -7.83 -8.26 -12.12
CA SER A 103 -7.36 -6.88 -11.96
C SER A 103 -6.02 -6.82 -11.23
N VAL A 104 -5.85 -7.57 -10.14
CA VAL A 104 -4.58 -7.68 -9.40
C VAL A 104 -3.44 -8.15 -10.31
N ARG A 105 -3.68 -9.23 -11.08
CA ARG A 105 -2.68 -9.75 -12.04
C ARG A 105 -2.30 -8.73 -13.11
N ILE A 106 -3.28 -7.99 -13.66
CA ILE A 106 -3.06 -6.92 -14.63
C ILE A 106 -2.19 -5.81 -14.02
N THR A 107 -2.47 -5.40 -12.79
CA THR A 107 -1.73 -4.34 -12.10
C THR A 107 -0.27 -4.71 -11.93
N LEU A 108 0.04 -5.91 -11.40
CA LEU A 108 1.42 -6.37 -11.25
C LEU A 108 2.13 -6.56 -12.60
N SER A 109 1.44 -7.05 -13.63
CA SER A 109 2.00 -7.13 -14.97
C SER A 109 2.37 -5.76 -15.54
N LYS A 110 1.55 -4.72 -15.31
CA LYS A 110 1.89 -3.34 -15.71
C LYS A 110 3.09 -2.80 -14.92
N ALA A 111 3.18 -3.12 -13.63
CA ALA A 111 4.29 -2.70 -12.78
C ALA A 111 5.64 -3.28 -13.22
N GLU A 112 5.66 -4.39 -13.96
CA GLU A 112 6.89 -4.97 -14.54
C GLU A 112 7.61 -4.06 -15.55
N ALA A 113 7.01 -2.95 -15.97
CA ALA A 113 7.64 -1.96 -16.82
C ALA A 113 8.97 -1.45 -16.24
N ASP A 114 9.07 -1.30 -14.91
CA ASP A 114 10.29 -0.90 -14.20
C ASP A 114 10.48 -1.71 -12.90
N SER A 115 11.72 -2.00 -12.53
CA SER A 115 12.03 -2.82 -11.35
C SER A 115 11.74 -2.11 -10.02
N ALA A 116 11.98 -0.80 -9.93
CA ALA A 116 11.68 -0.03 -8.72
C ALA A 116 10.16 0.11 -8.55
N MET A 117 9.46 0.36 -9.63
CA MET A 117 8.00 0.41 -9.65
C MET A 117 7.39 -0.94 -9.27
N TYR A 118 7.92 -2.04 -9.80
CA TYR A 118 7.48 -3.38 -9.44
C TYR A 118 7.65 -3.65 -7.93
N GLY A 119 8.84 -3.36 -7.40
CA GLY A 119 9.13 -3.50 -5.96
C GLY A 119 8.16 -2.69 -5.11
N TYR A 120 7.92 -1.45 -5.49
CA TYR A 120 6.98 -0.57 -4.79
C TYR A 120 5.54 -1.11 -4.77
N PHE A 121 5.04 -1.60 -5.91
CA PHE A 121 3.71 -2.22 -5.96
C PHE A 121 3.62 -3.52 -5.16
N VAL A 122 4.68 -4.34 -5.14
CA VAL A 122 4.77 -5.52 -4.27
C VAL A 122 4.63 -5.11 -2.80
N GLU A 123 5.35 -4.07 -2.37
CA GLU A 123 5.26 -3.53 -1.00
C GLU A 123 3.86 -2.99 -0.69
N LEU A 124 3.21 -2.30 -1.63
CA LEU A 124 1.84 -1.82 -1.45
C LEU A 124 0.85 -2.99 -1.29
N PHE A 125 0.93 -4.03 -2.11
CA PHE A 125 0.09 -5.22 -1.95
C PHE A 125 0.32 -5.89 -0.59
N GLU A 126 1.57 -6.01 -0.13
CA GLU A 126 1.89 -6.53 1.19
C GLU A 126 1.32 -5.65 2.31
N LYS A 127 1.54 -4.35 2.25
CA LYS A 127 1.09 -3.36 3.24
C LYS A 127 -0.43 -3.37 3.38
N TYR A 128 -1.17 -3.38 2.28
CA TYR A 128 -2.61 -3.25 2.31
C TYR A 128 -3.35 -4.56 2.51
N LEU A 129 -2.89 -5.67 1.89
CA LEU A 129 -3.65 -6.92 1.88
C LEU A 129 -3.15 -7.97 2.87
N TYR A 130 -1.91 -7.86 3.36
CA TYR A 130 -1.29 -8.87 4.21
C TYR A 130 -0.96 -8.39 5.63
N ASP A 131 -0.52 -7.13 5.81
CA ASP A 131 -0.16 -6.60 7.14
C ASP A 131 -1.32 -6.82 8.12
N PRO A 132 -1.07 -7.45 9.30
CA PRO A 132 -2.11 -7.71 10.30
C PRO A 132 -2.77 -6.44 10.84
N ASN A 133 -2.12 -5.29 10.75
CA ASN A 133 -2.65 -3.99 11.19
C ASN A 133 -3.41 -3.26 10.08
N SER A 134 -3.41 -3.78 8.86
CA SER A 134 -4.16 -3.17 7.76
C SER A 134 -5.66 -3.35 7.92
N PRO A 135 -6.46 -2.28 7.91
CA PRO A 135 -7.92 -2.39 7.92
C PRO A 135 -8.47 -2.98 6.61
N MET A 136 -7.65 -3.04 5.56
CA MET A 136 -7.98 -3.58 4.23
C MET A 136 -7.42 -4.99 4.01
N ARG A 137 -6.90 -5.64 5.07
CA ARG A 137 -6.35 -6.99 4.96
C ARG A 137 -7.35 -7.94 4.32
N ASN A 138 -6.93 -8.59 3.23
CA ASN A 138 -7.77 -9.50 2.47
C ASN A 138 -6.93 -10.58 1.79
N GLU A 139 -6.92 -11.78 2.36
CA GLU A 139 -6.11 -12.90 1.85
C GLU A 139 -6.60 -13.39 0.49
N GLU A 140 -7.91 -13.30 0.19
CA GLU A 140 -8.46 -13.68 -1.12
C GLU A 140 -7.94 -12.77 -2.25
N LEU A 141 -7.76 -11.49 -1.99
CA LEU A 141 -7.13 -10.55 -2.93
C LEU A 141 -5.60 -10.68 -2.95
N TYR A 142 -5.00 -11.15 -1.85
CA TYR A 142 -3.55 -11.32 -1.76
C TYR A 142 -3.05 -12.58 -2.47
N ILE A 143 -3.87 -13.64 -2.55
CA ILE A 143 -3.54 -14.87 -3.29
C ILE A 143 -3.15 -14.58 -4.75
N PRO A 144 -3.95 -13.90 -5.58
CA PRO A 144 -3.57 -13.60 -6.96
C PRO A 144 -2.34 -12.69 -7.07
N ALA A 145 -2.08 -11.82 -6.09
CA ALA A 145 -0.87 -11.03 -6.04
C ALA A 145 0.37 -11.92 -5.80
N LEU A 146 0.30 -12.85 -4.83
CA LEU A 146 1.37 -13.81 -4.57
C LEU A 146 1.65 -14.71 -5.78
N GLU A 147 0.61 -15.18 -6.47
CA GLU A 147 0.75 -15.97 -7.69
C GLU A 147 1.49 -15.20 -8.79
N ALA A 148 1.12 -13.93 -9.01
CA ALA A 148 1.79 -13.06 -9.97
C ALA A 148 3.25 -12.77 -9.57
N MET A 149 3.52 -12.52 -8.28
CA MET A 149 4.87 -12.31 -7.76
C MET A 149 5.76 -13.53 -7.98
N ILE A 150 5.27 -14.74 -7.75
CA ILE A 150 6.01 -15.99 -7.96
C ILE A 150 6.34 -16.21 -9.43
N ALA A 151 5.41 -15.84 -10.33
CA ALA A 151 5.57 -15.99 -11.77
C ALA A 151 6.50 -14.94 -12.40
N SER A 152 6.65 -13.78 -11.76
CA SER A 152 7.41 -12.66 -12.31
C SER A 152 8.91 -12.93 -12.33
N GLU A 153 9.59 -12.49 -13.38
CA GLU A 153 11.07 -12.48 -13.46
C GLU A 153 11.68 -11.27 -12.73
N ARG A 154 10.88 -10.29 -12.33
CA ARG A 154 11.34 -9.11 -11.60
C ARG A 154 11.62 -9.39 -10.13
N LEU A 155 11.04 -10.44 -9.56
CA LEU A 155 11.23 -10.81 -8.16
C LEU A 155 12.42 -11.74 -7.99
N GLY A 156 13.29 -11.44 -7.01
CA GLY A 156 14.43 -12.30 -6.66
C GLY A 156 13.98 -13.63 -6.03
N GLU A 157 14.81 -14.68 -6.16
CA GLU A 157 14.45 -16.02 -5.66
C GLU A 157 14.19 -16.06 -4.15
N ALA A 158 14.89 -15.24 -3.35
CA ALA A 158 14.64 -15.16 -1.91
C ALA A 158 13.21 -14.65 -1.60
N ASP A 159 12.75 -13.64 -2.35
CA ASP A 159 11.41 -13.09 -2.20
C ASP A 159 10.33 -14.03 -2.74
N LYS A 160 10.64 -14.75 -3.82
CA LYS A 160 9.76 -15.83 -4.32
C LYS A 160 9.56 -16.95 -3.31
N VAL A 161 10.62 -17.33 -2.55
CA VAL A 161 10.47 -18.30 -1.45
C VAL A 161 9.50 -17.79 -0.40
N ARG A 162 9.62 -16.53 -0.01
CA ARG A 162 8.69 -15.89 0.94
C ARG A 162 7.26 -15.85 0.39
N ALA A 163 7.09 -15.48 -0.88
CA ALA A 163 5.79 -15.43 -1.54
C ALA A 163 5.14 -16.84 -1.61
N ARG A 164 5.89 -17.89 -1.93
CA ARG A 164 5.40 -19.29 -1.94
C ARG A 164 4.91 -19.72 -0.55
N TYR A 165 5.69 -19.42 0.49
CA TYR A 165 5.30 -19.75 1.87
C TYR A 165 4.01 -19.03 2.28
N ARG A 166 3.90 -17.73 1.99
CA ARG A 166 2.68 -16.94 2.27
C ARG A 166 1.47 -17.47 1.48
N LEU A 167 1.67 -17.84 0.22
CA LEU A 167 0.62 -18.41 -0.63
C LEU A 167 0.11 -19.73 -0.06
N GLU A 168 1.01 -20.61 0.41
CA GLU A 168 0.63 -21.85 1.07
C GLU A 168 -0.22 -21.58 2.32
N LEU A 169 0.18 -20.60 3.15
CA LEU A 169 -0.59 -20.22 4.34
C LEU A 169 -1.97 -19.65 3.98
N ALA A 170 -2.03 -18.72 3.03
CA ALA A 170 -3.27 -18.07 2.61
C ALA A 170 -4.29 -19.06 2.01
N ARG A 171 -3.82 -20.18 1.45
CA ARG A 171 -4.68 -21.22 0.88
C ARG A 171 -5.25 -22.21 1.90
N ARG A 172 -4.76 -22.24 3.14
CA ARG A 172 -5.11 -23.29 4.11
C ARG A 172 -6.53 -23.20 4.63
N ASN A 173 -7.02 -22.06 5.02
CA ASN A 173 -8.32 -21.92 5.70
C ASN A 173 -9.20 -20.88 5.00
N ARG A 174 -9.40 -21.07 3.70
CA ARG A 174 -10.20 -20.13 2.89
C ARG A 174 -11.70 -20.23 3.23
N PRO A 175 -12.44 -19.15 3.16
CA PRO A 175 -13.90 -19.17 3.30
C PRO A 175 -14.54 -20.19 2.35
N GLY A 176 -15.43 -21.01 2.89
CA GLY A 176 -16.14 -22.06 2.11
C GLY A 176 -15.32 -23.33 1.81
N THR A 177 -14.07 -23.44 2.30
CA THR A 177 -13.28 -24.67 2.20
C THR A 177 -13.18 -25.37 3.55
N PRO A 178 -12.98 -26.71 3.59
CA PRO A 178 -12.68 -27.42 4.84
C PRO A 178 -11.44 -26.81 5.51
N ALA A 179 -11.49 -26.62 6.81
CA ALA A 179 -10.33 -26.16 7.58
C ALA A 179 -9.20 -27.21 7.51
N THR A 180 -7.94 -26.74 7.60
CA THR A 180 -6.81 -27.66 7.68
C THR A 180 -6.88 -28.46 8.96
N ASP A 181 -6.85 -29.79 8.85
CA ASP A 181 -6.84 -30.66 10.02
C ASP A 181 -5.57 -30.45 10.87
N PHE A 182 -5.72 -30.54 12.19
CA PHE A 182 -4.63 -30.45 13.14
C PHE A 182 -4.80 -31.41 14.30
N ARG A 183 -3.69 -31.87 14.86
CA ARG A 183 -3.70 -32.70 16.05
C ARG A 183 -3.60 -31.86 17.31
N TYR A 184 -4.39 -32.19 18.31
CA TYR A 184 -4.33 -31.52 19.61
C TYR A 184 -4.37 -32.58 20.73
N ARG A 185 -3.89 -32.19 21.93
CA ARG A 185 -3.87 -33.04 23.10
C ARG A 185 -5.02 -32.66 24.03
N LEU A 186 -5.81 -33.64 24.38
CA LEU A 186 -6.89 -33.51 25.38
C LEU A 186 -6.29 -33.42 26.80
N ALA A 187 -7.04 -32.86 27.75
CA ALA A 187 -6.66 -32.84 29.16
C ALA A 187 -6.44 -34.24 29.75
N SER A 188 -7.09 -35.27 29.20
CA SER A 188 -6.89 -36.70 29.51
C SER A 188 -5.54 -37.25 29.04
N GLY A 189 -4.78 -36.50 28.23
CA GLY A 189 -3.54 -36.95 27.59
C GLY A 189 -3.73 -37.66 26.25
N ALA A 190 -4.96 -37.95 25.83
CA ALA A 190 -5.24 -38.53 24.52
C ALA A 190 -5.04 -37.49 23.39
N TRP A 191 -4.78 -37.98 22.17
CA TRP A 191 -4.73 -37.18 20.96
C TRP A 191 -6.09 -37.12 20.28
N GLY A 192 -6.47 -35.98 19.78
CA GLY A 192 -7.59 -35.74 18.89
C GLY A 192 -7.18 -35.04 17.61
N THR A 193 -8.07 -35.05 16.63
CA THR A 193 -7.98 -34.30 15.37
C THR A 193 -9.22 -33.42 15.20
N LEU A 194 -9.20 -32.49 14.27
CA LEU A 194 -10.35 -31.62 13.99
C LEU A 194 -11.50 -32.42 13.35
N TYR A 195 -11.20 -33.48 12.58
CA TYR A 195 -12.11 -34.37 11.92
C TYR A 195 -11.99 -35.81 12.40
#